data_96bbada63c024f8fa499208fc155824f
#
_entry.id   96bbada63c024f8fa499208fc155824f
#
_cell.length_a   1.000
_cell.length_b   1.000
_cell.length_c   1.000
_cell.angle_alpha   90.00
_cell.angle_beta   90.00
_cell.angle_gamma   90.00
#
_symmetry.space_group_name_H-M   'P 1'
#
loop_
_entity.id
_entity.type
_entity.pdbx_description
1 polymer ?
#
loop_
_entity_poly.entity_id
_entity_poly.type
_entity_poly.pdbx_seq_one_letter_code
_entity_poly.pdbx_strand_id
1 'polypeptide(L)'
;MPLLRVTHIDEHVILGVWEMTEHPSEFPEWYGEACKRYHAEGRQREYVCVRALLRQMTDDDASWTISHEQSGKPVLRNGWKISISHTKGFCSVIISPIYEVAVDIEYTSDRVNRIAHKFIREDEQADTIEEKLIHWSAKETLYKLHSADRLALDEMRLLRFSLQKQGVVLTENMRRNTTVEVSYEITPSFVLTYAVLT
;
A
#
# COMPACT_ATOMS: atom_id res chain seq x y z
N MET A 1 6.64 -2.10 20.60
CA MET A 1 6.27 -2.60 19.25
C MET A 1 5.64 -1.45 18.50
N PRO A 2 6.17 -1.04 17.37
CA PRO A 2 5.73 0.18 16.70
C PRO A 2 4.56 -0.05 15.72
N LEU A 3 3.53 -0.75 16.17
CA LEU A 3 2.23 -0.63 15.54
C LEU A 3 1.80 0.83 15.63
N LEU A 4 1.73 1.52 14.50
CA LEU A 4 1.26 2.91 14.48
C LEU A 4 -0.24 2.96 14.66
N ARG A 5 -0.98 2.16 13.87
CA ARG A 5 -2.44 2.09 14.00
C ARG A 5 -3.04 0.90 13.27
N VAL A 6 -4.23 0.51 13.70
CA VAL A 6 -5.22 -0.27 12.98
C VAL A 6 -6.48 0.58 12.90
N THR A 7 -7.01 0.77 11.71
CA THR A 7 -8.18 1.62 11.43
C THR A 7 -9.25 0.80 10.72
N HIS A 8 -10.45 0.76 11.26
CA HIS A 8 -11.62 0.26 10.54
C HIS A 8 -12.14 1.39 9.64
N ILE A 9 -11.96 1.24 8.33
CA ILE A 9 -12.44 2.20 7.33
C ILE A 9 -13.96 2.12 7.26
N ASP A 10 -14.48 0.87 7.28
CA ASP A 10 -15.88 0.53 7.45
C ASP A 10 -16.00 -0.82 8.18
N GLU A 11 -17.19 -1.43 8.19
CA GLU A 11 -17.44 -2.73 8.84
C GLU A 11 -16.73 -3.92 8.16
N HIS A 12 -16.25 -3.72 6.91
CA HIS A 12 -15.64 -4.77 6.09
C HIS A 12 -14.20 -4.46 5.67
N VAL A 13 -13.67 -3.29 6.00
CA VAL A 13 -12.32 -2.87 5.56
C VAL A 13 -11.47 -2.44 6.74
N ILE A 14 -10.34 -3.11 6.88
CA ILE A 14 -9.36 -2.81 7.93
C ILE A 14 -8.04 -2.40 7.27
N LEU A 15 -7.50 -1.27 7.71
CA LEU A 15 -6.22 -0.71 7.27
C LEU A 15 -5.24 -0.65 8.45
N GLY A 16 -4.07 -1.22 8.28
CA GLY A 16 -3.01 -1.20 9.28
C GLY A 16 -1.76 -0.48 8.78
N VAL A 17 -1.06 0.19 9.68
CA VAL A 17 0.24 0.83 9.43
C VAL A 17 1.21 0.47 10.55
N TRP A 18 2.42 0.07 10.17
CA TRP A 18 3.50 -0.33 11.09
C TRP A 18 4.78 0.42 10.77
N GLU A 19 5.47 0.90 11.81
CA GLU A 19 6.82 1.43 11.70
C GLU A 19 7.83 0.29 11.93
N MET A 20 8.64 -0.02 10.95
CA MET A 20 9.56 -1.17 10.95
C MET A 20 10.88 -0.83 11.65
N THR A 21 10.85 -0.65 12.97
CA THR A 21 12.04 -0.33 13.79
C THR A 21 12.71 -1.56 14.37
N GLU A 22 11.96 -2.67 14.53
CA GLU A 22 12.48 -3.88 15.16
C GLU A 22 13.45 -4.65 14.26
N HIS A 23 14.38 -5.34 14.90
CA HIS A 23 15.18 -6.37 14.24
C HIS A 23 14.35 -7.65 14.04
N PRO A 24 14.52 -8.41 12.94
CA PRO A 24 13.77 -9.64 12.72
C PRO A 24 13.85 -10.69 13.84
N SER A 25 14.95 -10.72 14.61
CA SER A 25 15.12 -11.62 15.76
C SER A 25 14.29 -11.27 16.99
N GLU A 26 13.68 -10.10 17.03
CA GLU A 26 12.79 -9.67 18.11
C GLU A 26 11.37 -10.23 17.97
N PHE A 27 11.07 -10.78 16.80
CA PHE A 27 9.81 -11.46 16.56
C PHE A 27 9.87 -12.94 16.98
N PRO A 28 8.73 -13.57 17.31
CA PRO A 28 8.69 -14.99 17.65
C PRO A 28 9.38 -15.88 16.58
N GLU A 29 10.03 -16.97 17.04
CA GLU A 29 10.86 -17.86 16.17
C GLU A 29 10.15 -18.34 14.91
N TRP A 30 8.85 -18.61 15.00
CA TRP A 30 8.07 -19.09 13.83
C TRP A 30 7.93 -18.04 12.69
N TYR A 31 8.04 -16.73 12.99
CA TYR A 31 8.25 -15.72 11.96
C TYR A 31 9.69 -15.75 11.44
N GLY A 32 10.64 -15.93 12.34
CA GLY A 32 12.08 -15.89 12.05
C GLY A 32 12.53 -17.01 11.12
N GLU A 33 12.05 -18.24 11.31
CA GLU A 33 12.41 -19.34 10.41
C GLU A 33 11.95 -19.09 8.95
N ALA A 34 10.73 -18.64 8.78
CA ALA A 34 10.18 -18.37 7.44
C ALA A 34 10.85 -17.17 6.74
N CYS A 35 11.40 -16.19 7.47
CA CYS A 35 12.08 -15.04 6.87
C CYS A 35 13.54 -15.32 6.49
N LYS A 36 14.17 -16.37 7.03
CA LYS A 36 15.56 -16.77 6.71
C LYS A 36 15.80 -17.08 5.23
N ARG A 37 14.73 -17.35 4.47
CA ARG A 37 14.82 -17.49 3.00
C ARG A 37 15.28 -16.22 2.27
N TYR A 38 15.17 -15.06 2.93
CA TYR A 38 15.61 -13.78 2.38
C TYR A 38 17.01 -13.46 2.90
N HIS A 39 17.95 -13.18 1.99
CA HIS A 39 19.33 -12.84 2.36
C HIS A 39 19.48 -11.43 2.90
N ALA A 40 18.65 -10.48 2.43
CA ALA A 40 18.70 -9.08 2.86
C ALA A 40 17.86 -8.87 4.13
N GLU A 41 18.48 -8.32 5.19
CA GLU A 41 17.83 -8.01 6.48
C GLU A 41 16.58 -7.14 6.29
N GLY A 42 16.63 -6.14 5.39
CA GLY A 42 15.47 -5.31 5.06
C GLY A 42 14.27 -6.12 4.60
N ARG A 43 14.50 -7.13 3.74
CA ARG A 43 13.44 -8.03 3.27
C ARG A 43 12.92 -8.96 4.36
N GLN A 44 13.80 -9.40 5.26
CA GLN A 44 13.38 -10.16 6.44
C GLN A 44 12.47 -9.31 7.34
N ARG A 45 12.84 -8.05 7.57
CA ARG A 45 12.06 -7.09 8.36
C ARG A 45 10.69 -6.82 7.75
N GLU A 46 10.62 -6.52 6.46
CA GLU A 46 9.36 -6.36 5.73
C GLU A 46 8.46 -7.59 5.89
N TYR A 47 9.03 -8.79 5.74
CA TYR A 47 8.32 -10.05 5.86
C TYR A 47 7.68 -10.25 7.24
N VAL A 48 8.44 -10.02 8.31
CA VAL A 48 7.95 -10.24 9.68
C VAL A 48 6.98 -9.14 10.11
N CYS A 49 7.26 -7.86 9.79
CA CYS A 49 6.41 -6.74 10.16
C CYS A 49 5.02 -6.81 9.50
N VAL A 50 4.93 -7.17 8.21
CA VAL A 50 3.65 -7.37 7.53
C VAL A 50 2.80 -8.43 8.21
N ARG A 51 3.41 -9.55 8.65
CA ARG A 51 2.68 -10.62 9.33
C ARG A 51 2.30 -10.26 10.75
N ALA A 52 3.18 -9.56 11.46
CA ALA A 52 2.86 -9.03 12.78
C ALA A 52 1.70 -8.03 12.71
N LEU A 53 1.71 -7.16 11.69
CA LEU A 53 0.63 -6.21 11.46
C LEU A 53 -0.70 -6.93 11.17
N LEU A 54 -0.71 -7.92 10.27
CA LEU A 54 -1.90 -8.71 9.99
C LEU A 54 -2.48 -9.33 11.26
N ARG A 55 -1.62 -9.87 12.13
CA ARG A 55 -2.05 -10.47 13.41
C ARG A 55 -2.69 -9.45 14.36
N GLN A 56 -2.33 -8.18 14.27
CA GLN A 56 -2.97 -7.12 15.04
C GLN A 56 -4.30 -6.65 14.42
N MET A 57 -4.52 -6.94 13.15
CA MET A 57 -5.72 -6.52 12.42
C MET A 57 -6.87 -7.49 12.56
N THR A 58 -6.62 -8.74 12.90
CA THR A 58 -7.65 -9.78 13.01
C THR A 58 -7.29 -10.76 14.13
N ASP A 59 -8.29 -11.43 14.71
CA ASP A 59 -8.14 -12.39 15.79
C ASP A 59 -7.89 -13.84 15.34
N ASP A 60 -7.84 -14.10 14.00
CA ASP A 60 -7.74 -15.43 13.43
C ASP A 60 -6.30 -15.79 13.03
N ASP A 61 -5.64 -16.61 13.83
CA ASP A 61 -4.26 -17.09 13.58
C ASP A 61 -4.09 -17.91 12.29
N ALA A 62 -5.14 -18.53 11.76
CA ALA A 62 -5.08 -19.36 10.56
C ALA A 62 -5.06 -18.55 9.25
N SER A 63 -5.50 -17.31 9.29
CA SER A 63 -5.64 -16.43 8.11
C SER A 63 -4.33 -15.82 7.63
N TRP A 64 -3.24 -15.90 8.41
CA TRP A 64 -1.97 -15.21 8.18
C TRP A 64 -1.08 -15.81 7.11
N THR A 65 -1.46 -16.91 6.51
CA THR A 65 -0.69 -17.49 5.41
C THR A 65 -0.91 -16.66 4.16
N ILE A 66 0.04 -15.77 3.87
CA ILE A 66 0.09 -15.04 2.62
C ILE A 66 0.75 -15.92 1.58
N SER A 67 0.02 -16.26 0.55
CA SER A 67 0.53 -16.81 -0.70
C SER A 67 0.48 -15.74 -1.80
N HIS A 68 0.97 -16.05 -2.99
CA HIS A 68 0.97 -15.12 -4.11
C HIS A 68 0.47 -15.84 -5.35
N GLU A 69 -0.35 -15.14 -6.14
CA GLU A 69 -0.72 -15.57 -7.48
C GLU A 69 0.49 -15.51 -8.42
N GLN A 70 0.36 -16.05 -9.64
CA GLN A 70 1.39 -15.92 -10.67
C GLN A 70 1.67 -14.46 -11.05
N SER A 71 0.70 -13.57 -10.88
CA SER A 71 0.82 -12.12 -11.06
C SER A 71 1.68 -11.44 -9.99
N GLY A 72 1.98 -12.12 -8.88
CA GLY A 72 2.60 -11.55 -7.69
C GLY A 72 1.60 -10.94 -6.69
N LYS A 73 0.30 -10.92 -7.00
CA LYS A 73 -0.75 -10.41 -6.09
C LYS A 73 -0.79 -11.28 -4.83
N PRO A 74 -0.73 -10.69 -3.62
CA PRO A 74 -0.89 -11.44 -2.38
C PRO A 74 -2.32 -11.93 -2.22
N VAL A 75 -2.46 -13.12 -1.64
CA VAL A 75 -3.75 -13.73 -1.30
C VAL A 75 -3.70 -14.36 0.08
N LEU A 76 -4.79 -14.28 0.83
CA LEU A 76 -4.96 -14.91 2.12
C LEU A 76 -5.67 -16.25 1.99
N ARG A 77 -5.30 -17.21 2.84
CA ARG A 77 -5.86 -18.56 2.82
C ARG A 77 -7.38 -18.59 3.03
N ASN A 78 -7.91 -17.65 3.82
CA ASN A 78 -9.35 -17.52 4.07
C ASN A 78 -10.15 -16.88 2.91
N GLY A 79 -9.47 -16.51 1.82
CA GLY A 79 -10.10 -15.87 0.66
C GLY A 79 -10.33 -14.36 0.79
N TRP A 80 -9.93 -13.75 1.90
CA TRP A 80 -10.02 -12.31 2.04
C TRP A 80 -9.10 -11.60 1.04
N LYS A 81 -9.55 -10.46 0.58
CA LYS A 81 -8.75 -9.56 -0.25
C LYS A 81 -7.70 -8.89 0.60
N ILE A 82 -6.51 -8.75 0.05
CA ILE A 82 -5.39 -8.12 0.73
C ILE A 82 -4.57 -7.29 -0.25
N SER A 83 -4.10 -6.14 0.19
CA SER A 83 -3.03 -5.41 -0.47
C SER A 83 -1.98 -5.01 0.56
N ILE A 84 -0.72 -5.03 0.12
CA ILE A 84 0.45 -4.79 0.95
C ILE A 84 1.32 -3.76 0.27
N SER A 85 1.83 -2.82 1.03
CA SER A 85 2.89 -1.93 0.60
C SER A 85 3.92 -1.73 1.70
N HIS A 86 5.16 -1.47 1.32
CA HIS A 86 6.24 -1.16 2.24
C HIS A 86 7.20 -0.17 1.58
N THR A 87 7.70 0.72 2.38
CA THR A 87 8.71 1.71 2.02
C THR A 87 9.79 1.78 3.10
N LYS A 88 10.72 2.72 2.99
CA LYS A 88 11.78 2.86 4.01
C LYS A 88 11.17 3.14 5.39
N GLY A 89 11.29 2.18 6.31
CA GLY A 89 10.85 2.30 7.70
C GLY A 89 9.37 2.03 7.96
N PHE A 90 8.53 1.79 6.93
CA PHE A 90 7.10 1.60 7.12
C PHE A 90 6.55 0.47 6.25
N CYS A 91 5.53 -0.23 6.76
CA CYS A 91 4.66 -1.06 5.94
C CYS A 91 3.19 -0.78 6.23
N SER A 92 2.35 -1.06 5.25
CA SER A 92 0.90 -0.95 5.35
C SER A 92 0.23 -2.16 4.74
N VAL A 93 -0.89 -2.54 5.34
CA VAL A 93 -1.73 -3.65 4.89
C VAL A 93 -3.19 -3.18 4.94
N ILE A 94 -3.93 -3.49 3.89
CA ILE A 94 -5.39 -3.34 3.87
C ILE A 94 -6.03 -4.70 3.55
N ILE A 95 -7.10 -5.03 4.25
CA ILE A 95 -7.84 -6.30 4.08
C ILE A 95 -9.33 -6.07 4.03
N SER A 96 -10.02 -6.94 3.29
CA SER A 96 -11.49 -7.00 3.27
C SER A 96 -11.98 -8.42 2.96
N PRO A 97 -13.05 -8.90 3.61
CA PRO A 97 -13.67 -10.16 3.26
C PRO A 97 -14.43 -10.13 1.93
N ILE A 98 -14.86 -8.95 1.47
CA ILE A 98 -15.79 -8.84 0.33
C ILE A 98 -15.32 -7.89 -0.77
N TYR A 99 -14.64 -6.77 -0.43
CA TYR A 99 -14.27 -5.73 -1.40
C TYR A 99 -12.85 -5.93 -1.96
N GLU A 100 -12.64 -5.58 -3.22
CA GLU A 100 -11.28 -5.42 -3.73
C GLU A 100 -10.66 -4.17 -3.10
N VAL A 101 -9.47 -4.33 -2.57
CA VAL A 101 -8.76 -3.29 -1.83
C VAL A 101 -7.35 -3.11 -2.35
N ALA A 102 -6.84 -1.89 -2.27
CA ALA A 102 -5.45 -1.59 -2.58
C ALA A 102 -4.89 -0.56 -1.61
N VAL A 103 -3.60 -0.65 -1.31
CA VAL A 103 -2.86 0.30 -0.48
C VAL A 103 -1.47 0.53 -1.05
N ASP A 104 -1.00 1.76 -0.91
CA ASP A 104 0.39 2.11 -1.14
C ASP A 104 0.89 3.08 -0.06
N ILE A 105 2.18 2.97 0.29
CA ILE A 105 2.85 3.82 1.27
C ILE A 105 4.22 4.20 0.78
N GLU A 106 4.53 5.51 0.80
CA GLU A 106 5.80 6.06 0.35
C GLU A 106 6.41 6.98 1.41
N TYR A 107 7.69 6.77 1.76
CA TYR A 107 8.34 7.67 2.70
C TYR A 107 8.55 9.04 2.08
N THR A 108 8.41 10.08 2.90
CA THR A 108 8.57 11.47 2.45
C THR A 108 10.02 11.74 2.07
N SER A 109 10.26 12.05 0.80
CA SER A 109 11.59 12.30 0.26
C SER A 109 11.55 13.11 -1.03
N ASP A 110 12.55 13.95 -1.23
CA ASP A 110 12.78 14.70 -2.47
C ASP A 110 13.20 13.82 -3.66
N ARG A 111 13.52 12.54 -3.41
CA ARG A 111 13.87 11.56 -4.46
C ARG A 111 12.80 11.41 -5.52
N VAL A 112 11.54 11.63 -5.16
CA VAL A 112 10.41 11.59 -6.10
C VAL A 112 10.60 12.56 -7.27
N ASN A 113 11.26 13.70 -7.05
CA ASN A 113 11.55 14.68 -8.10
C ASN A 113 12.39 14.10 -9.26
N ARG A 114 13.26 13.12 -8.97
CA ARG A 114 14.13 12.50 -9.99
C ARG A 114 13.36 11.63 -10.97
N ILE A 115 12.24 11.08 -10.55
CA ILE A 115 11.43 10.15 -11.34
C ILE A 115 10.07 10.72 -11.73
N ALA A 116 9.72 11.93 -11.28
CA ALA A 116 8.42 12.55 -11.52
C ALA A 116 8.03 12.57 -13.00
N HIS A 117 8.99 12.87 -13.89
CA HIS A 117 8.80 12.87 -15.34
C HIS A 117 8.38 11.51 -15.94
N LYS A 118 8.49 10.41 -15.20
CA LYS A 118 8.11 9.07 -15.66
C LYS A 118 6.65 8.74 -15.40
N PHE A 119 6.03 9.42 -14.42
CA PHE A 119 4.68 9.08 -13.99
C PHE A 119 3.71 10.28 -13.95
N ILE A 120 4.20 11.52 -13.95
CA ILE A 120 3.35 12.70 -14.09
C ILE A 120 3.20 12.99 -15.58
N ARG A 121 1.97 12.95 -16.05
CA ARG A 121 1.59 13.20 -17.45
C ARG A 121 1.61 14.71 -17.72
N GLU A 122 1.66 15.10 -18.99
CA GLU A 122 1.61 16.50 -19.42
C GLU A 122 0.30 17.21 -19.04
N ASP A 123 -0.79 16.43 -18.90
CA ASP A 123 -2.12 16.92 -18.52
C ASP A 123 -2.39 16.85 -17.01
N GLU A 124 -1.40 16.45 -16.21
CA GLU A 124 -1.41 16.45 -14.75
C GLU A 124 -0.56 17.60 -14.19
N GLN A 125 -0.86 18.04 -12.97
CA GLN A 125 -0.09 19.06 -12.27
C GLN A 125 0.29 18.58 -10.88
N ALA A 126 1.60 18.63 -10.57
CA ALA A 126 2.14 18.31 -9.26
C ALA A 126 3.40 19.15 -9.02
N ASP A 127 3.26 20.21 -8.26
CA ASP A 127 4.33 21.20 -8.05
C ASP A 127 5.17 20.88 -6.80
N THR A 128 4.53 20.40 -5.74
CA THR A 128 5.18 20.07 -4.45
C THR A 128 5.67 18.62 -4.39
N ILE A 129 6.51 18.31 -3.41
CA ILE A 129 6.95 16.93 -3.13
C ILE A 129 5.76 16.07 -2.73
N GLU A 130 4.89 16.60 -1.90
CA GLU A 130 3.69 15.92 -1.42
C GLU A 130 2.73 15.57 -2.57
N GLU A 131 2.47 16.51 -3.48
CA GLU A 131 1.64 16.24 -4.66
C GLU A 131 2.26 15.16 -5.55
N LYS A 132 3.58 15.19 -5.78
CA LYS A 132 4.29 14.15 -6.55
C LYS A 132 4.21 12.79 -5.87
N LEU A 133 4.35 12.73 -4.54
CA LEU A 133 4.20 11.49 -3.79
C LEU A 133 2.77 10.96 -3.85
N ILE A 134 1.75 11.83 -3.78
CA ILE A 134 0.35 11.43 -3.96
C ILE A 134 0.14 10.89 -5.37
N HIS A 135 0.65 11.55 -6.41
CA HIS A 135 0.54 11.07 -7.79
C HIS A 135 1.16 9.68 -7.95
N TRP A 136 2.37 9.48 -7.43
CA TRP A 136 3.04 8.18 -7.48
C TRP A 136 2.25 7.10 -6.74
N SER A 137 1.97 7.35 -5.46
CA SER A 137 1.32 6.39 -4.56
C SER A 137 -0.12 6.06 -5.00
N ALA A 138 -0.88 7.05 -5.50
CA ALA A 138 -2.23 6.82 -6.00
C ALA A 138 -2.24 5.99 -7.30
N LYS A 139 -1.26 6.19 -8.19
CA LYS A 139 -1.09 5.34 -9.39
C LYS A 139 -0.69 3.91 -9.01
N GLU A 140 0.21 3.73 -8.03
CA GLU A 140 0.54 2.40 -7.49
C GLU A 140 -0.69 1.72 -6.85
N THR A 141 -1.52 2.48 -6.13
CA THR A 141 -2.77 1.98 -5.56
C THR A 141 -3.75 1.56 -6.67
N LEU A 142 -3.94 2.39 -7.70
CA LEU A 142 -4.79 2.06 -8.84
C LEU A 142 -4.27 0.82 -9.60
N TYR A 143 -2.95 0.74 -9.81
CA TYR A 143 -2.30 -0.41 -10.43
C TYR A 143 -2.55 -1.71 -9.65
N LYS A 144 -2.37 -1.67 -8.32
CA LYS A 144 -2.62 -2.83 -7.44
C LYS A 144 -4.08 -3.25 -7.49
N LEU A 145 -5.02 -2.30 -7.48
CA LEU A 145 -6.45 -2.56 -7.55
C LEU A 145 -6.84 -3.25 -8.86
N HIS A 146 -6.25 -2.81 -9.98
CA HIS A 146 -6.48 -3.34 -11.32
C HIS A 146 -5.29 -4.17 -11.85
N SER A 147 -4.66 -4.97 -10.99
CA SER A 147 -3.43 -5.70 -11.31
C SER A 147 -3.54 -6.61 -12.55
N ALA A 148 -4.74 -7.13 -12.84
CA ALA A 148 -5.01 -7.92 -14.05
C ALA A 148 -4.86 -7.11 -15.35
N ASP A 149 -5.04 -5.81 -15.30
CA ASP A 149 -4.97 -4.93 -16.47
C ASP A 149 -3.53 -4.61 -16.88
N ARG A 150 -2.57 -4.74 -15.95
CA ARG A 150 -1.14 -4.39 -16.18
C ARG A 150 -1.01 -2.99 -16.77
N LEU A 151 -1.66 -2.00 -16.15
CA LEU A 151 -1.68 -0.62 -16.63
C LEU A 151 -0.26 -0.04 -16.69
N ALA A 152 0.04 0.64 -17.78
CA ALA A 152 1.21 1.50 -17.88
C ALA A 152 0.96 2.83 -17.11
N LEU A 153 2.01 3.53 -16.73
CA LEU A 153 1.89 4.77 -15.95
C LEU A 153 1.15 5.88 -16.70
N ASP A 154 1.27 5.91 -18.04
CA ASP A 154 0.57 6.84 -18.92
C ASP A 154 -0.90 6.47 -19.17
N GLU A 155 -1.33 5.26 -18.81
CA GLU A 155 -2.72 4.82 -18.85
C GLU A 155 -3.48 5.12 -17.54
N MET A 156 -2.80 5.75 -16.58
CA MET A 156 -3.36 6.19 -15.30
C MET A 156 -3.25 7.70 -15.17
N ARG A 157 -4.33 8.36 -14.76
CA ARG A 157 -4.36 9.81 -14.57
C ARG A 157 -5.00 10.18 -13.23
N LEU A 158 -4.43 11.16 -12.53
CA LEU A 158 -5.09 11.82 -11.41
C LEU A 158 -5.80 13.08 -11.90
N LEU A 159 -7.04 13.25 -11.49
CA LEU A 159 -7.75 14.51 -11.70
C LEU A 159 -7.23 15.57 -10.72
N ARG A 160 -7.41 16.84 -11.06
CA ARG A 160 -7.01 17.95 -10.19
C ARG A 160 -7.64 17.83 -8.81
N PHE A 161 -6.85 18.06 -7.80
CA PHE A 161 -7.28 18.09 -6.39
C PHE A 161 -6.63 19.25 -5.65
N SER A 162 -7.18 19.60 -4.50
CA SER A 162 -6.57 20.56 -3.59
C SER A 162 -5.83 19.82 -2.49
N LEU A 163 -4.53 20.10 -2.34
CA LEU A 163 -3.68 19.45 -1.37
C LEU A 163 -4.16 19.73 0.06
N GLN A 164 -4.38 18.68 0.82
CA GLN A 164 -4.74 18.68 2.24
C GLN A 164 -3.94 17.62 2.98
N LYS A 165 -3.96 17.63 4.31
CA LYS A 165 -3.31 16.56 5.10
C LYS A 165 -3.94 15.18 4.87
N GLN A 166 -5.25 15.16 4.61
CA GLN A 166 -6.03 13.98 4.26
C GLN A 166 -7.09 14.39 3.24
N GLY A 167 -7.38 13.50 2.30
CA GLY A 167 -8.37 13.79 1.29
C GLY A 167 -8.61 12.60 0.36
N VAL A 168 -9.33 12.87 -0.71
CA VAL A 168 -9.59 11.93 -1.79
C VAL A 168 -9.13 12.55 -3.09
N VAL A 169 -8.46 11.76 -3.92
CA VAL A 169 -8.16 12.09 -5.31
C VAL A 169 -8.91 11.12 -6.22
N LEU A 170 -9.41 11.65 -7.32
CA LEU A 170 -10.01 10.83 -8.37
C LEU A 170 -8.90 10.36 -9.31
N THR A 171 -8.79 9.05 -9.49
CA THR A 171 -7.87 8.43 -10.43
C THR A 171 -8.64 7.79 -11.57
N GLU A 172 -8.10 7.88 -12.77
CA GLU A 172 -8.70 7.26 -13.95
C GLU A 172 -7.86 6.10 -14.45
N ASN A 173 -8.50 4.97 -14.64
CA ASN A 173 -8.02 3.90 -15.50
C ASN A 173 -8.45 4.23 -16.93
N MET A 174 -7.56 4.83 -17.70
CA MET A 174 -7.86 5.32 -19.05
C MET A 174 -8.12 4.19 -20.04
N ARG A 175 -7.59 3.00 -19.78
CA ARG A 175 -7.85 1.82 -20.63
C ARG A 175 -9.31 1.35 -20.53
N ARG A 176 -9.89 1.41 -19.32
CA ARG A 176 -11.29 1.03 -19.07
C ARG A 176 -12.26 2.21 -19.11
N ASN A 177 -11.74 3.42 -19.14
CA ASN A 177 -12.52 4.64 -18.99
C ASN A 177 -13.35 4.62 -17.70
N THR A 178 -12.72 4.24 -16.58
CA THR A 178 -13.34 4.18 -15.26
C THR A 178 -12.58 5.04 -14.28
N THR A 179 -13.31 5.62 -13.31
CA THR A 179 -12.75 6.46 -12.26
C THR A 179 -12.82 5.73 -10.93
N VAL A 180 -11.76 5.85 -10.13
CA VAL A 180 -11.65 5.30 -8.80
C VAL A 180 -11.29 6.40 -7.81
N GLU A 181 -11.99 6.45 -6.69
CA GLU A 181 -11.64 7.28 -5.54
C GLU A 181 -10.47 6.65 -4.79
N VAL A 182 -9.39 7.41 -4.64
CA VAL A 182 -8.23 7.02 -3.84
C VAL A 182 -8.11 7.98 -2.67
N SER A 183 -8.30 7.46 -1.47
CA SER A 183 -8.06 8.19 -0.23
C SER A 183 -6.57 8.36 0.00
N TYR A 184 -6.16 9.51 0.53
CA TYR A 184 -4.77 9.76 0.88
C TYR A 184 -4.60 10.43 2.24
N GLU A 185 -3.44 10.22 2.83
CA GLU A 185 -2.98 10.87 4.05
C GLU A 185 -1.50 11.26 3.92
N ILE A 186 -1.17 12.47 4.35
CA ILE A 186 0.19 13.00 4.41
C ILE A 186 0.60 13.11 5.87
N THR A 187 1.73 12.51 6.20
CA THR A 187 2.42 12.69 7.47
C THR A 187 3.81 13.29 7.23
N PRO A 188 4.51 13.74 8.25
CA PRO A 188 5.91 14.16 8.08
C PRO A 188 6.84 13.05 7.56
N SER A 189 6.48 11.77 7.79
CA SER A 189 7.32 10.61 7.49
C SER A 189 6.92 9.85 6.24
N PHE A 190 5.63 9.87 5.87
CA PHE A 190 5.12 9.12 4.72
C PHE A 190 3.85 9.74 4.12
N VAL A 191 3.60 9.39 2.87
CA VAL A 191 2.30 9.49 2.21
C VAL A 191 1.72 8.09 2.11
N LEU A 192 0.45 7.94 2.48
CA LEU A 192 -0.32 6.70 2.38
C LEU A 192 -1.50 6.93 1.46
N THR A 193 -1.74 6.00 0.56
CA THR A 193 -2.96 6.00 -0.30
C THR A 193 -3.64 4.64 -0.23
N TYR A 194 -4.96 4.62 -0.30
CA TYR A 194 -5.74 3.38 -0.38
C TYR A 194 -7.03 3.57 -1.18
N ALA A 195 -7.52 2.48 -1.72
CA ALA A 195 -8.78 2.43 -2.44
C ALA A 195 -9.57 1.17 -2.08
N VAL A 196 -10.88 1.30 -2.11
CA VAL A 196 -11.86 0.23 -1.90
C VAL A 196 -12.83 0.24 -3.07
N LEU A 197 -12.98 -0.89 -3.74
CA LEU A 197 -13.93 -1.06 -4.83
C LEU A 197 -15.12 -1.88 -4.32
N THR A 198 -16.22 -1.19 -4.07
CA THR A 198 -17.48 -1.77 -3.56
C THR A 198 -18.36 -2.31 -4.68
#